data_a808e250a3ca3ddb65a007fad74a0b7e
#
_entry.id   a808e250a3ca3ddb65a007fad74a0b7e
#
_cell.length_a   1.000
_cell.length_b   1.000
_cell.length_c   1.000
_cell.angle_alpha   90.00
_cell.angle_beta   90.00
_cell.angle_gamma   90.00
#
_symmetry.space_group_name_H-M   'P 1'
#
loop_
_entity.id
_entity.type
_entity.pdbx_description
1 polymer ?
#
loop_
_entity_poly.entity_id
_entity_poly.type
_entity_poly.pdbx_seq_one_letter_code
_entity_poly.pdbx_strand_id
1 'polypeptide(L)'
;MKQYDAIIIGFGKAGKTLAAELSNRGWQVAIVERSNMMYGGSCPNVACIPTKTLVHEAEVSALLYHDDFPKQANMYKQAIGRKNRLTSFLRNDNYERLSKRPNVTIYTGTGSFISADTIKVELPEGEIELKGKEIFINTGSTPIIPAIDGIQQSQHVYTNSALLDLNVLPHHLIIIGGGYIGLEFASMYAGFGSKVTILEGGNKFMPREDRDIANSVKEVMEKKGIEIHLNARAQSIHDTNDGVTLTYSDISDGTPYYVDGDAILIATGRKPMIEGLNLQAAGIGVDAHGAIIVNDQLRTTVPHIWAMGDVKGGSQFTYVSLDDFRIIRDQLFGDKKRDIGDRDPVQYAVFIDPPLAHIGISEEEALKRGYSFKVSRLPASSIVRTRTLRQTDGMLKAIINNHNGKIMGCTLFCADASEIINIVAMAIKTGQTSTFLRDFIFTHPSMSEGLNQLFDV
;
A
#
# COMPACT_ATOMS: atom_id res chain seq x y z
N MET A 1 -17.76 33.26 6.63
CA MET A 1 -17.29 32.46 5.48
C MET A 1 -15.97 33.02 4.95
N LYS A 2 -14.90 32.20 4.88
CA LYS A 2 -13.60 32.61 4.30
C LYS A 2 -13.49 32.11 2.86
N GLN A 3 -12.81 32.87 1.99
CA GLN A 3 -12.67 32.51 0.56
C GLN A 3 -11.23 32.11 0.22
N TYR A 4 -11.10 31.07 -0.63
CA TYR A 4 -9.84 30.53 -1.10
C TYR A 4 -9.87 30.26 -2.61
N ASP A 5 -8.72 30.33 -3.25
CA ASP A 5 -8.59 29.87 -4.64
C ASP A 5 -8.67 28.34 -4.71
N ALA A 6 -8.16 27.66 -3.67
CA ALA A 6 -8.22 26.21 -3.57
C ALA A 6 -8.53 25.73 -2.14
N ILE A 7 -9.39 24.73 -2.02
CA ILE A 7 -9.58 23.96 -0.77
C ILE A 7 -9.17 22.53 -1.04
N ILE A 8 -8.32 21.97 -0.16
CA ILE A 8 -7.87 20.59 -0.23
C ILE A 8 -8.36 19.86 1.02
N ILE A 9 -9.15 18.79 0.84
CA ILE A 9 -9.65 17.96 1.93
C ILE A 9 -8.77 16.71 2.03
N GLY A 10 -7.97 16.62 3.11
CA GLY A 10 -6.97 15.60 3.35
C GLY A 10 -5.55 16.07 3.07
N PHE A 11 -4.63 15.71 3.98
CA PHE A 11 -3.21 16.08 3.95
C PHE A 11 -2.33 14.98 3.32
N GLY A 12 -2.90 14.16 2.41
CA GLY A 12 -2.22 13.07 1.74
C GLY A 12 -1.12 13.52 0.77
N LYS A 13 -0.44 12.55 0.13
CA LYS A 13 0.71 12.82 -0.75
C LYS A 13 0.39 13.78 -1.89
N ALA A 14 -0.73 13.58 -2.59
CA ALA A 14 -1.15 14.49 -3.66
C ALA A 14 -1.53 15.86 -3.09
N GLY A 15 -2.38 15.88 -2.05
CA GLY A 15 -2.93 17.11 -1.46
C GLY A 15 -1.85 18.07 -0.99
N LYS A 16 -0.91 17.59 -0.16
CA LYS A 16 0.18 18.43 0.33
C LYS A 16 1.13 18.91 -0.77
N THR A 17 1.35 18.07 -1.80
CA THR A 17 2.22 18.44 -2.93
C THR A 17 1.53 19.50 -3.80
N LEU A 18 0.23 19.33 -4.04
CA LEU A 18 -0.57 20.30 -4.77
C LEU A 18 -0.67 21.63 -4.01
N ALA A 19 -0.91 21.60 -2.69
CA ALA A 19 -0.94 22.81 -1.87
C ALA A 19 0.35 23.64 -1.98
N ALA A 20 1.51 22.97 -1.95
CA ALA A 20 2.80 23.62 -2.13
C ALA A 20 2.96 24.26 -3.53
N GLU A 21 2.54 23.55 -4.58
CA GLU A 21 2.57 24.05 -5.96
C GLU A 21 1.65 25.24 -6.15
N LEU A 22 0.40 25.17 -5.69
CA LEU A 22 -0.58 26.26 -5.78
C LEU A 22 -0.09 27.49 -5.01
N SER A 23 0.46 27.28 -3.82
CA SER A 23 1.07 28.34 -3.02
C SER A 23 2.23 29.04 -3.75
N ASN A 24 3.10 28.28 -4.43
CA ASN A 24 4.20 28.86 -5.23
C ASN A 24 3.68 29.74 -6.39
N ARG A 25 2.45 29.50 -6.83
CA ARG A 25 1.76 30.28 -7.88
C ARG A 25 0.91 31.41 -7.33
N GLY A 26 1.00 31.68 -6.04
CA GLY A 26 0.30 32.80 -5.40
C GLY A 26 -1.14 32.55 -5.01
N TRP A 27 -1.66 31.31 -5.16
CA TRP A 27 -3.03 30.97 -4.78
C TRP A 27 -3.19 30.99 -3.26
N GLN A 28 -4.36 31.44 -2.79
CA GLN A 28 -4.79 31.30 -1.40
C GLN A 28 -5.33 29.88 -1.22
N VAL A 29 -4.67 29.07 -0.38
CA VAL A 29 -4.95 27.64 -0.23
C VAL A 29 -5.40 27.32 1.18
N ALA A 30 -6.53 26.62 1.33
CA ALA A 30 -6.93 25.97 2.56
C ALA A 30 -6.66 24.47 2.48
N ILE A 31 -6.06 23.90 3.53
CA ILE A 31 -5.98 22.45 3.71
C ILE A 31 -6.79 22.09 4.95
N VAL A 32 -7.68 21.10 4.81
CA VAL A 32 -8.47 20.56 5.91
C VAL A 32 -8.01 19.15 6.21
N GLU A 33 -7.51 18.89 7.42
CA GLU A 33 -7.10 17.56 7.87
C GLU A 33 -7.74 17.27 9.24
N ARG A 34 -8.42 16.13 9.34
CA ARG A 34 -9.20 15.79 10.54
C ARG A 34 -8.34 15.53 11.79
N SER A 35 -7.07 15.22 11.63
CA SER A 35 -6.20 14.86 12.74
C SER A 35 -4.78 15.39 12.56
N ASN A 36 -4.24 16.07 13.58
CA ASN A 36 -2.85 16.48 13.61
C ASN A 36 -1.87 15.30 13.57
N MET A 37 -2.33 14.09 13.91
CA MET A 37 -1.54 12.86 13.82
C MET A 37 -1.43 12.34 12.37
N MET A 38 -2.15 12.95 11.41
CA MET A 38 -2.20 12.52 10.02
C MET A 38 -1.58 13.52 9.03
N TYR A 39 -0.89 14.54 9.49
CA TYR A 39 -0.16 15.44 8.59
C TYR A 39 0.86 14.69 7.74
N GLY A 40 0.70 14.78 6.43
CA GLY A 40 1.45 14.00 5.44
C GLY A 40 0.70 12.79 4.89
N GLY A 41 -0.48 12.48 5.42
CA GLY A 41 -1.34 11.35 5.03
C GLY A 41 -0.91 10.01 5.62
N SER A 42 -1.51 8.91 5.12
CA SER A 42 -1.30 7.56 5.65
C SER A 42 0.14 7.07 5.51
N CYS A 43 0.82 7.39 4.39
CA CYS A 43 2.15 6.87 4.09
C CYS A 43 3.20 7.09 5.21
N PRO A 44 3.45 8.33 5.70
CA PRO A 44 4.44 8.55 6.76
C PRO A 44 3.94 8.18 8.16
N ASN A 45 2.62 8.08 8.37
CA ASN A 45 2.07 7.97 9.72
C ASN A 45 1.65 6.55 10.10
N VAL A 46 0.95 5.82 9.21
CA VAL A 46 0.28 4.54 9.54
C VAL A 46 0.37 3.49 8.44
N ALA A 47 1.22 3.68 7.42
CA ALA A 47 1.34 2.75 6.29
C ALA A 47 2.81 2.54 5.86
N CYS A 48 3.23 3.07 4.70
CA CYS A 48 4.51 2.71 4.06
C CYS A 48 5.71 2.86 4.98
N ILE A 49 5.93 4.04 5.54
CA ILE A 49 7.16 4.34 6.29
C ILE A 49 7.23 3.56 7.61
N PRO A 50 6.22 3.58 8.49
CA PRO A 50 6.29 2.81 9.72
C PRO A 50 6.41 1.31 9.46
N THR A 51 5.67 0.76 8.48
CA THR A 51 5.75 -0.68 8.14
C THR A 51 7.15 -1.04 7.63
N LYS A 52 7.72 -0.29 6.65
CA LYS A 52 9.03 -0.62 6.06
C LYS A 52 10.18 -0.40 7.06
N THR A 53 10.02 0.52 8.01
CA THR A 53 10.93 0.63 9.15
C THR A 53 10.93 -0.65 9.97
N LEU A 54 9.75 -1.18 10.31
CA LEU A 54 9.65 -2.40 11.11
C LEU A 54 10.03 -3.65 10.31
N VAL A 55 9.77 -3.72 9.01
CA VAL A 55 10.25 -4.81 8.13
C VAL A 55 11.77 -4.91 8.19
N HIS A 56 12.47 -3.79 7.99
CA HIS A 56 13.94 -3.77 8.09
C HIS A 56 14.45 -4.19 9.46
N GLU A 57 13.83 -3.70 10.53
CA GLU A 57 14.20 -4.06 11.90
C GLU A 57 13.92 -5.54 12.21
N ALA A 58 12.89 -6.13 11.60
CA ALA A 58 12.57 -7.55 11.73
C ALA A 58 13.62 -8.43 11.03
N GLU A 59 14.07 -8.03 9.84
CA GLU A 59 15.18 -8.69 9.14
C GLU A 59 16.45 -8.69 9.99
N VAL A 60 16.81 -7.55 10.58
CA VAL A 60 17.95 -7.44 11.48
C VAL A 60 17.76 -8.29 12.73
N SER A 61 16.57 -8.33 13.31
CA SER A 61 16.21 -9.14 14.48
C SER A 61 16.38 -10.63 14.20
N ALA A 62 15.85 -11.12 13.06
CA ALA A 62 15.96 -12.50 12.64
C ALA A 62 17.43 -12.93 12.43
N LEU A 63 18.27 -12.05 11.87
CA LEU A 63 19.68 -12.32 11.66
C LEU A 63 20.48 -12.40 12.96
N LEU A 64 20.15 -11.56 13.96
CA LEU A 64 20.93 -11.44 15.19
C LEU A 64 20.47 -12.39 16.30
N TYR A 65 19.17 -12.70 16.37
CA TYR A 65 18.55 -13.33 17.54
C TYR A 65 17.60 -14.47 17.16
N HIS A 66 17.92 -15.23 16.10
CA HIS A 66 17.13 -16.39 15.72
C HIS A 66 16.89 -17.31 16.92
N ASP A 67 15.61 -17.70 17.14
CA ASP A 67 15.16 -18.57 18.25
C ASP A 67 15.35 -18.01 19.68
N ASP A 68 15.59 -16.70 19.84
CA ASP A 68 15.69 -16.03 21.16
C ASP A 68 14.56 -14.99 21.32
N PHE A 69 13.34 -15.47 21.58
CA PHE A 69 12.16 -14.59 21.67
C PHE A 69 12.32 -13.41 22.66
N PRO A 70 12.92 -13.57 23.88
CA PRO A 70 13.13 -12.43 24.77
C PRO A 70 14.00 -11.31 24.14
N LYS A 71 15.06 -11.66 23.42
CA LYS A 71 15.89 -10.66 22.71
C LYS A 71 15.17 -10.06 21.51
N GLN A 72 14.44 -10.88 20.76
CA GLN A 72 13.61 -10.41 19.65
C GLN A 72 12.52 -9.45 20.13
N ALA A 73 11.84 -9.73 21.25
CA ALA A 73 10.86 -8.85 21.86
C ALA A 73 11.46 -7.52 22.33
N ASN A 74 12.68 -7.55 22.89
CA ASN A 74 13.41 -6.31 23.23
C ASN A 74 13.77 -5.51 21.96
N MET A 75 14.22 -6.17 20.90
CA MET A 75 14.51 -5.55 19.61
C MET A 75 13.26 -4.92 19.01
N TYR A 76 12.11 -5.62 19.04
CA TYR A 76 10.81 -5.10 18.61
C TYR A 76 10.45 -3.81 19.35
N LYS A 77 10.55 -3.80 20.69
CA LYS A 77 10.27 -2.60 21.50
C LYS A 77 11.16 -1.41 21.08
N GLN A 78 12.44 -1.66 20.81
CA GLN A 78 13.37 -0.62 20.32
C GLN A 78 12.99 -0.16 18.90
N ALA A 79 12.58 -1.09 18.03
CA ALA A 79 12.13 -0.80 16.67
C ALA A 79 10.88 0.08 16.67
N ILE A 80 9.89 -0.19 17.53
CA ILE A 80 8.72 0.69 17.75
C ILE A 80 9.17 2.10 18.15
N GLY A 81 10.13 2.22 19.06
CA GLY A 81 10.69 3.53 19.45
C GLY A 81 11.36 4.27 18.28
N ARG A 82 12.12 3.57 17.43
CA ARG A 82 12.74 4.15 16.22
C ARG A 82 11.66 4.58 15.20
N LYS A 83 10.70 3.70 14.93
CA LYS A 83 9.55 3.99 14.07
C LYS A 83 8.81 5.26 14.54
N ASN A 84 8.49 5.36 15.83
CA ASN A 84 7.76 6.50 16.39
C ASN A 84 8.54 7.83 16.25
N ARG A 85 9.85 7.83 16.45
CA ARG A 85 10.69 9.03 16.22
C ARG A 85 10.67 9.45 14.75
N LEU A 86 10.82 8.49 13.82
CA LEU A 86 10.83 8.78 12.39
C LEU A 86 9.47 9.31 11.91
N THR A 87 8.37 8.67 12.30
CA THR A 87 7.02 9.11 11.91
C THR A 87 6.69 10.49 12.48
N SER A 88 7.06 10.77 13.73
CA SER A 88 6.86 12.08 14.34
C SER A 88 7.67 13.17 13.65
N PHE A 89 8.94 12.89 13.32
CA PHE A 89 9.78 13.80 12.54
C PHE A 89 9.16 14.13 11.19
N LEU A 90 8.77 13.09 10.43
CA LEU A 90 8.20 13.27 9.10
C LEU A 90 6.84 14.00 9.13
N ARG A 91 6.03 13.74 10.14
CA ARG A 91 4.75 14.42 10.36
C ARG A 91 4.96 15.92 10.59
N ASN A 92 5.87 16.26 11.49
CA ASN A 92 6.21 17.65 11.79
C ASN A 92 6.81 18.36 10.55
N ASP A 93 7.74 17.73 9.85
CA ASP A 93 8.33 18.28 8.62
C ASP A 93 7.27 18.55 7.55
N ASN A 94 6.31 17.64 7.36
CA ASN A 94 5.19 17.84 6.43
C ASN A 94 4.31 19.03 6.83
N TYR A 95 4.02 19.20 8.13
CA TYR A 95 3.27 20.32 8.63
C TYR A 95 4.02 21.64 8.43
N GLU A 96 5.29 21.71 8.85
CA GLU A 96 6.11 22.93 8.78
C GLU A 96 6.33 23.44 7.35
N ARG A 97 6.52 22.52 6.39
CA ARG A 97 6.68 22.88 4.96
C ARG A 97 5.49 23.65 4.38
N LEU A 98 4.31 23.49 4.95
CA LEU A 98 3.10 24.16 4.48
C LEU A 98 2.66 25.29 5.40
N SER A 99 2.74 25.15 6.72
CA SER A 99 2.34 26.16 7.69
C SER A 99 3.19 27.44 7.64
N LYS A 100 4.45 27.32 7.17
CA LYS A 100 5.36 28.46 6.98
C LYS A 100 5.07 29.26 5.71
N ARG A 101 4.11 28.86 4.87
CA ARG A 101 3.73 29.56 3.65
C ARG A 101 2.64 30.59 3.93
N PRO A 102 2.82 31.87 3.59
CA PRO A 102 1.92 32.94 4.01
C PRO A 102 0.51 32.82 3.39
N ASN A 103 0.38 32.13 2.28
CA ASN A 103 -0.87 31.91 1.54
C ASN A 103 -1.45 30.50 1.70
N VAL A 104 -0.97 29.71 2.68
CA VAL A 104 -1.53 28.41 3.06
C VAL A 104 -2.11 28.49 4.47
N THR A 105 -3.37 28.11 4.60
CA THR A 105 -4.02 27.97 5.92
C THR A 105 -4.34 26.49 6.14
N ILE A 106 -3.86 25.93 7.26
CA ILE A 106 -4.14 24.55 7.66
C ILE A 106 -5.24 24.57 8.72
N TYR A 107 -6.32 23.85 8.48
CA TYR A 107 -7.42 23.62 9.41
C TYR A 107 -7.36 22.19 9.92
N THR A 108 -7.20 22.02 11.25
CA THR A 108 -7.29 20.71 11.88
C THR A 108 -8.71 20.47 12.32
N GLY A 109 -9.48 19.79 11.49
CA GLY A 109 -10.91 19.56 11.70
C GLY A 109 -11.52 18.70 10.60
N THR A 110 -12.78 18.31 10.77
CA THR A 110 -13.51 17.48 9.81
C THR A 110 -14.22 18.34 8.78
N GLY A 111 -13.86 18.17 7.51
CA GLY A 111 -14.47 18.89 6.39
C GLY A 111 -15.63 18.13 5.77
N SER A 112 -16.73 18.81 5.49
CA SER A 112 -17.90 18.28 4.77
C SER A 112 -18.46 19.30 3.79
N PHE A 113 -19.02 18.84 2.69
CA PHE A 113 -19.69 19.71 1.71
C PHE A 113 -21.04 20.19 2.25
N ILE A 114 -21.31 21.49 2.11
CA ILE A 114 -22.65 22.06 2.25
C ILE A 114 -23.23 22.54 0.91
N SER A 115 -22.36 22.77 -0.07
CA SER A 115 -22.71 23.00 -1.48
C SER A 115 -21.53 22.60 -2.37
N ALA A 116 -21.66 22.74 -3.68
CA ALA A 116 -20.59 22.43 -4.63
C ALA A 116 -19.32 23.29 -4.44
N ASP A 117 -19.42 24.49 -3.86
CA ASP A 117 -18.31 25.42 -3.68
C ASP A 117 -17.97 25.72 -2.22
N THR A 118 -18.71 25.15 -1.26
CA THR A 118 -18.58 25.49 0.16
C THR A 118 -18.38 24.25 1.04
N ILE A 119 -17.36 24.31 1.87
CA ILE A 119 -16.98 23.28 2.84
C ILE A 119 -17.22 23.82 4.25
N LYS A 120 -18.01 23.09 5.04
CA LYS A 120 -18.06 23.27 6.49
C LYS A 120 -16.89 22.52 7.11
N VAL A 121 -16.16 23.15 8.02
CA VAL A 121 -15.10 22.53 8.82
C VAL A 121 -15.46 22.57 10.28
N GLU A 122 -15.59 21.41 10.89
CA GLU A 122 -15.80 21.25 12.33
C GLU A 122 -14.45 21.25 13.04
N LEU A 123 -14.19 22.30 13.80
CA LEU A 123 -12.97 22.51 14.58
C LEU A 123 -13.27 22.24 16.07
N PRO A 124 -12.25 21.99 16.91
CA PRO A 124 -12.46 21.85 18.36
C PRO A 124 -13.16 23.04 19.02
N GLU A 125 -12.92 24.25 18.49
CA GLU A 125 -13.48 25.53 19.00
C GLU A 125 -14.80 25.94 18.32
N GLY A 126 -15.35 25.16 17.40
CA GLY A 126 -16.60 25.47 16.68
C GLY A 126 -16.53 25.19 15.19
N GLU A 127 -17.47 25.71 14.44
CA GLU A 127 -17.59 25.47 12.99
C GLU A 127 -17.17 26.71 12.19
N ILE A 128 -16.61 26.48 11.00
CA ILE A 128 -16.29 27.52 10.03
C ILE A 128 -16.68 27.08 8.61
N GLU A 129 -17.12 28.03 7.81
CA GLU A 129 -17.39 27.79 6.39
C GLU A 129 -16.27 28.36 5.52
N LEU A 130 -15.81 27.55 4.56
CA LEU A 130 -14.79 27.87 3.58
C LEU A 130 -15.39 27.78 2.19
N LYS A 131 -15.24 28.83 1.39
CA LYS A 131 -15.64 28.85 -0.03
C LYS A 131 -14.42 28.73 -0.92
N GLY A 132 -14.42 27.77 -1.86
CA GLY A 132 -13.32 27.51 -2.78
C GLY A 132 -13.70 27.67 -4.24
N LYS A 133 -12.79 28.20 -5.07
CA LYS A 133 -12.96 28.20 -6.54
C LYS A 133 -12.70 26.82 -7.12
N GLU A 134 -11.66 26.12 -6.63
CA GLU A 134 -11.31 24.74 -6.95
C GLU A 134 -11.27 23.92 -5.65
N ILE A 135 -11.80 22.71 -5.66
CA ILE A 135 -11.83 21.83 -4.48
C ILE A 135 -11.17 20.48 -4.84
N PHE A 136 -10.30 20.00 -3.98
CA PHE A 136 -9.52 18.78 -4.19
C PHE A 136 -9.74 17.80 -3.03
N ILE A 137 -10.25 16.60 -3.34
CA ILE A 137 -10.53 15.57 -2.35
C ILE A 137 -9.36 14.57 -2.33
N ASN A 138 -8.67 14.45 -1.20
CA ASN A 138 -7.53 13.55 -0.99
C ASN A 138 -7.63 12.83 0.36
N THR A 139 -8.81 12.39 0.71
CA THR A 139 -9.12 11.75 2.00
C THR A 139 -8.61 10.31 2.11
N GLY A 140 -8.20 9.71 0.98
CA GLY A 140 -7.57 8.39 0.96
C GLY A 140 -8.54 7.23 1.15
N SER A 141 -8.10 6.23 1.90
CA SER A 141 -8.86 5.00 2.15
C SER A 141 -8.79 4.59 3.63
N THR A 142 -9.72 3.74 4.07
CA THR A 142 -9.80 3.19 5.42
C THR A 142 -9.90 1.65 5.37
N PRO A 143 -9.44 0.92 6.40
CA PRO A 143 -9.63 -0.53 6.48
C PRO A 143 -11.12 -0.92 6.42
N ILE A 144 -11.40 -2.05 5.78
CA ILE A 144 -12.71 -2.69 5.86
C ILE A 144 -12.71 -3.54 7.13
N ILE A 145 -13.66 -3.31 8.02
CA ILE A 145 -13.88 -4.14 9.19
C ILE A 145 -15.00 -5.13 8.86
N PRO A 146 -14.73 -6.44 8.79
CA PRO A 146 -15.73 -7.44 8.46
C PRO A 146 -16.75 -7.61 9.61
N ALA A 147 -17.93 -8.10 9.26
CA ALA A 147 -18.95 -8.47 10.26
C ALA A 147 -18.60 -9.85 10.85
N ILE A 148 -17.77 -9.86 11.91
CA ILE A 148 -17.41 -11.05 12.68
C ILE A 148 -17.93 -10.83 14.09
N ASP A 149 -18.57 -11.86 14.67
CA ASP A 149 -19.08 -11.77 16.03
C ASP A 149 -17.93 -11.53 17.03
N GLY A 150 -18.14 -10.63 18.00
CA GLY A 150 -17.13 -10.25 18.99
C GLY A 150 -16.05 -9.27 18.51
N ILE A 151 -15.95 -8.93 17.21
CA ILE A 151 -14.86 -8.08 16.68
C ILE A 151 -14.79 -6.68 17.30
N GLN A 152 -15.94 -6.10 17.64
CA GLN A 152 -16.05 -4.75 18.21
C GLN A 152 -15.77 -4.73 19.73
N GLN A 153 -15.95 -5.87 20.40
CA GLN A 153 -15.86 -6.02 21.85
C GLN A 153 -14.45 -6.43 22.28
N SER A 154 -13.71 -7.12 21.40
CA SER A 154 -12.38 -7.62 21.71
C SER A 154 -11.34 -6.50 21.83
N GLN A 155 -10.49 -6.60 22.86
CA GLN A 155 -9.32 -5.72 23.07
C GLN A 155 -8.08 -6.20 22.33
N HIS A 156 -8.13 -7.37 21.70
CA HIS A 156 -7.03 -8.02 20.99
C HIS A 156 -7.12 -7.87 19.46
N VAL A 157 -8.12 -7.14 18.95
CA VAL A 157 -8.33 -6.92 17.52
C VAL A 157 -7.75 -5.57 17.10
N TYR A 158 -6.89 -5.61 16.08
CA TYR A 158 -6.16 -4.45 15.60
C TYR A 158 -6.36 -4.25 14.11
N THR A 159 -6.49 -2.99 13.69
CA THR A 159 -6.19 -2.59 12.32
C THR A 159 -4.68 -2.49 12.12
N ASN A 160 -4.22 -2.39 10.86
CA ASN A 160 -2.81 -2.16 10.58
C ASN A 160 -2.23 -0.94 11.34
N SER A 161 -3.00 0.13 11.47
CA SER A 161 -2.57 1.34 12.18
C SER A 161 -2.39 1.08 13.69
N ALA A 162 -3.36 0.42 14.30
CA ALA A 162 -3.32 0.12 15.73
C ALA A 162 -2.23 -0.90 16.08
N LEU A 163 -2.03 -1.91 15.24
CA LEU A 163 -0.99 -2.92 15.45
C LEU A 163 0.43 -2.35 15.34
N LEU A 164 0.65 -1.33 14.49
CA LEU A 164 1.92 -0.63 14.39
C LEU A 164 2.29 0.16 15.67
N ASP A 165 1.33 0.42 16.54
CA ASP A 165 1.55 1.11 17.82
C ASP A 165 1.59 0.17 19.03
N LEU A 166 1.42 -1.14 18.81
CA LEU A 166 1.52 -2.14 19.88
C LEU A 166 2.98 -2.23 20.37
N ASN A 167 3.18 -2.01 21.67
CA ASN A 167 4.52 -1.95 22.27
C ASN A 167 5.04 -3.32 22.76
N VAL A 168 4.18 -4.32 22.81
CA VAL A 168 4.49 -5.68 23.24
C VAL A 168 4.41 -6.58 22.02
N LEU A 169 5.48 -7.34 21.77
CA LEU A 169 5.49 -8.33 20.70
C LEU A 169 4.53 -9.48 21.06
N PRO A 170 3.48 -9.77 20.28
CA PRO A 170 2.64 -10.93 20.53
C PRO A 170 3.43 -12.22 20.30
N HIS A 171 3.22 -13.23 21.14
CA HIS A 171 3.76 -14.57 20.89
C HIS A 171 3.10 -15.22 19.67
N HIS A 172 1.78 -15.02 19.54
CA HIS A 172 1.04 -15.52 18.39
C HIS A 172 0.13 -14.43 17.78
N LEU A 173 0.45 -14.02 16.57
CA LEU A 173 -0.35 -13.09 15.76
C LEU A 173 -1.24 -13.88 14.79
N ILE A 174 -2.55 -13.66 14.85
CA ILE A 174 -3.52 -14.17 13.89
C ILE A 174 -3.83 -13.05 12.89
N ILE A 175 -3.84 -13.35 11.59
CA ILE A 175 -4.11 -12.37 10.52
C ILE A 175 -5.34 -12.82 9.74
N ILE A 176 -6.37 -11.99 9.69
CA ILE A 176 -7.56 -12.22 8.86
C ILE A 176 -7.37 -11.47 7.54
N GLY A 177 -7.12 -12.23 6.46
CA GLY A 177 -6.86 -11.75 5.10
C GLY A 177 -5.42 -11.95 4.65
N GLY A 178 -5.23 -12.75 3.59
CA GLY A 178 -3.95 -13.07 2.95
C GLY A 178 -3.56 -12.11 1.81
N GLY A 179 -4.08 -10.86 1.83
CA GLY A 179 -3.67 -9.81 0.90
C GLY A 179 -2.29 -9.24 1.23
N TYR A 180 -1.76 -8.34 0.38
CA TYR A 180 -0.39 -7.82 0.51
C TYR A 180 -0.08 -7.22 1.88
N ILE A 181 -1.04 -6.50 2.50
CA ILE A 181 -0.87 -5.96 3.86
C ILE A 181 -0.71 -7.10 4.87
N GLY A 182 -1.58 -8.13 4.80
CA GLY A 182 -1.49 -9.29 5.68
C GLY A 182 -0.15 -10.01 5.55
N LEU A 183 0.35 -10.19 4.33
CA LEU A 183 1.62 -10.85 4.04
C LEU A 183 2.83 -10.04 4.56
N GLU A 184 2.83 -8.72 4.39
CA GLU A 184 3.89 -7.85 4.94
C GLU A 184 3.95 -7.95 6.47
N PHE A 185 2.79 -7.89 7.14
CA PHE A 185 2.71 -8.03 8.59
C PHE A 185 3.12 -9.44 9.04
N ALA A 186 2.69 -10.48 8.32
CA ALA A 186 3.08 -11.85 8.63
C ALA A 186 4.61 -12.03 8.57
N SER A 187 5.24 -11.59 7.48
CA SER A 187 6.70 -11.64 7.31
C SER A 187 7.43 -10.85 8.39
N MET A 188 6.95 -9.64 8.70
CA MET A 188 7.54 -8.77 9.71
C MET A 188 7.45 -9.37 11.13
N TYR A 189 6.27 -9.85 11.55
CA TYR A 189 6.10 -10.40 12.89
C TYR A 189 6.81 -11.75 13.06
N ALA A 190 6.81 -12.61 12.04
CA ALA A 190 7.63 -13.84 12.03
C ALA A 190 9.12 -13.50 12.14
N GLY A 191 9.62 -12.44 11.46
CA GLY A 191 11.00 -11.97 11.59
C GLY A 191 11.36 -11.49 12.99
N PHE A 192 10.40 -10.97 13.76
CA PHE A 192 10.57 -10.65 15.19
C PHE A 192 10.37 -11.86 16.10
N GLY A 193 10.02 -13.06 15.59
CA GLY A 193 9.91 -14.29 16.37
C GLY A 193 8.48 -14.63 16.84
N SER A 194 7.46 -13.91 16.41
CA SER A 194 6.08 -14.30 16.66
C SER A 194 5.71 -15.55 15.85
N LYS A 195 4.95 -16.47 16.43
CA LYS A 195 4.14 -17.40 15.64
C LYS A 195 3.10 -16.59 14.85
N VAL A 196 2.87 -16.95 13.58
CA VAL A 196 1.93 -16.25 12.74
C VAL A 196 1.01 -17.23 12.03
N THR A 197 -0.31 -16.97 12.11
CA THR A 197 -1.34 -17.74 11.38
C THR A 197 -2.15 -16.80 10.51
N ILE A 198 -2.21 -17.06 9.19
CA ILE A 198 -3.01 -16.31 8.22
C ILE A 198 -4.28 -17.11 7.90
N LEU A 199 -5.43 -16.49 8.05
CA LEU A 199 -6.73 -17.01 7.61
C LEU A 199 -7.18 -16.25 6.34
N GLU A 200 -7.17 -16.95 5.20
CA GLU A 200 -7.61 -16.41 3.92
C GLU A 200 -8.92 -17.07 3.49
N GLY A 201 -9.96 -16.27 3.26
CA GLY A 201 -11.27 -16.77 2.84
C GLY A 201 -11.30 -17.32 1.41
N GLY A 202 -10.36 -16.93 0.56
CA GLY A 202 -10.24 -17.42 -0.79
C GLY A 202 -9.62 -18.82 -0.87
N ASN A 203 -9.92 -19.54 -1.96
CA ASN A 203 -9.34 -20.86 -2.22
C ASN A 203 -7.97 -20.80 -2.93
N LYS A 204 -7.47 -19.61 -3.22
CA LYS A 204 -6.18 -19.37 -3.89
C LYS A 204 -5.36 -18.38 -3.08
N PHE A 205 -4.15 -18.76 -2.73
CA PHE A 205 -3.17 -17.84 -2.17
C PHE A 205 -2.71 -16.84 -3.24
N MET A 206 -2.66 -15.56 -2.90
CA MET A 206 -2.27 -14.46 -3.81
C MET A 206 -2.94 -14.57 -5.20
N PRO A 207 -4.27 -14.43 -5.30
CA PRO A 207 -5.00 -14.74 -6.53
C PRO A 207 -4.67 -13.82 -7.72
N ARG A 208 -3.98 -12.70 -7.48
CA ARG A 208 -3.55 -11.76 -8.54
C ARG A 208 -2.20 -12.11 -9.15
N GLU A 209 -1.42 -12.98 -8.48
CA GLU A 209 -0.12 -13.41 -8.95
C GLU A 209 -0.23 -14.69 -9.80
N ASP A 210 0.71 -14.87 -10.72
CA ASP A 210 0.87 -16.15 -11.41
C ASP A 210 1.08 -17.30 -10.40
N ARG A 211 0.55 -18.48 -10.69
CA ARG A 211 0.52 -19.59 -9.74
C ARG A 211 1.90 -20.06 -9.30
N ASP A 212 2.88 -20.07 -10.20
CA ASP A 212 4.28 -20.42 -9.90
C ASP A 212 4.91 -19.41 -8.93
N ILE A 213 4.65 -18.13 -9.11
CA ILE A 213 5.09 -17.06 -8.19
C ILE A 213 4.39 -17.20 -6.82
N ALA A 214 3.06 -17.32 -6.81
CA ALA A 214 2.30 -17.46 -5.57
C ALA A 214 2.73 -18.69 -4.75
N ASN A 215 2.98 -19.82 -5.42
CA ASN A 215 3.48 -21.04 -4.77
C ASN A 215 4.88 -20.83 -4.19
N SER A 216 5.78 -20.19 -4.93
CA SER A 216 7.14 -19.87 -4.44
C SER A 216 7.08 -18.96 -3.20
N VAL A 217 6.22 -17.93 -3.19
CA VAL A 217 6.02 -17.07 -2.02
C VAL A 217 5.49 -17.88 -0.84
N LYS A 218 4.46 -18.74 -1.07
CA LYS A 218 3.87 -19.58 -0.03
C LYS A 218 4.91 -20.50 0.62
N GLU A 219 5.68 -21.20 -0.20
CA GLU A 219 6.75 -22.10 0.28
C GLU A 219 7.78 -21.38 1.15
N VAL A 220 8.20 -20.17 0.75
CA VAL A 220 9.17 -19.39 1.54
C VAL A 220 8.55 -18.93 2.85
N MET A 221 7.29 -18.48 2.85
CA MET A 221 6.61 -18.06 4.08
C MET A 221 6.39 -19.23 5.04
N GLU A 222 5.99 -20.41 4.53
CA GLU A 222 5.81 -21.61 5.33
C GLU A 222 7.15 -22.12 5.91
N LYS A 223 8.25 -22.03 5.16
CA LYS A 223 9.62 -22.31 5.68
C LYS A 223 10.01 -21.39 6.86
N LYS A 224 9.45 -20.16 6.89
CA LYS A 224 9.65 -19.20 7.99
C LYS A 224 8.66 -19.41 9.16
N GLY A 225 7.90 -20.51 9.16
CA GLY A 225 6.98 -20.87 10.22
C GLY A 225 5.63 -20.16 10.19
N ILE A 226 5.28 -19.50 9.07
CA ILE A 226 3.98 -18.85 8.91
C ILE A 226 2.96 -19.91 8.46
N GLU A 227 1.92 -20.11 9.25
CA GLU A 227 0.80 -21.00 8.92
C GLU A 227 -0.20 -20.28 8.01
N ILE A 228 -0.58 -20.89 6.87
CA ILE A 228 -1.52 -20.28 5.90
C ILE A 228 -2.70 -21.22 5.67
N HIS A 229 -3.88 -20.80 6.12
CA HIS A 229 -5.14 -21.51 5.92
C HIS A 229 -5.96 -20.82 4.83
N LEU A 230 -6.21 -21.52 3.73
CA LEU A 230 -7.12 -21.10 2.66
C LEU A 230 -8.53 -21.61 2.95
N ASN A 231 -9.54 -21.06 2.27
CA ASN A 231 -10.96 -21.32 2.53
C ASN A 231 -11.37 -21.07 3.99
N ALA A 232 -10.59 -20.31 4.75
CA ALA A 232 -10.77 -20.09 6.17
C ALA A 232 -11.62 -18.83 6.41
N ARG A 233 -12.87 -19.02 6.82
CA ARG A 233 -13.81 -17.93 7.11
C ARG A 233 -13.93 -17.70 8.62
N ALA A 234 -13.40 -16.57 9.08
CA ALA A 234 -13.55 -16.14 10.47
C ALA A 234 -15.02 -15.92 10.82
N GLN A 235 -15.47 -16.43 11.97
CA GLN A 235 -16.86 -16.43 12.42
C GLN A 235 -17.07 -15.65 13.70
N SER A 236 -16.27 -15.93 14.75
CA SER A 236 -16.37 -15.26 16.03
C SER A 236 -15.04 -15.09 16.73
N ILE A 237 -14.96 -14.08 17.58
CA ILE A 237 -13.79 -13.70 18.38
C ILE A 237 -14.23 -13.60 19.83
N HIS A 238 -13.49 -14.25 20.72
CA HIS A 238 -13.72 -14.22 22.16
C HIS A 238 -12.43 -13.95 22.90
N ASP A 239 -12.41 -12.90 23.73
CA ASP A 239 -11.30 -12.64 24.63
C ASP A 239 -11.28 -13.68 25.75
N THR A 240 -10.10 -14.15 26.09
CA THR A 240 -9.83 -15.07 27.20
C THR A 240 -9.01 -14.37 28.28
N ASN A 241 -8.73 -15.05 29.39
CA ASN A 241 -7.85 -14.48 30.42
C ASN A 241 -6.42 -14.23 29.95
N ASP A 242 -5.95 -15.03 28.97
CA ASP A 242 -4.57 -15.06 28.51
C ASP A 242 -4.40 -14.60 27.05
N GLY A 243 -5.47 -14.07 26.42
CA GLY A 243 -5.39 -13.63 25.01
C GLY A 243 -6.77 -13.64 24.32
N VAL A 244 -6.82 -14.23 23.12
CA VAL A 244 -8.02 -14.26 22.29
C VAL A 244 -8.14 -15.59 21.54
N THR A 245 -9.34 -16.14 21.49
CA THR A 245 -9.70 -17.29 20.64
C THR A 245 -10.50 -16.82 19.45
N LEU A 246 -10.07 -17.19 18.24
CA LEU A 246 -10.80 -16.96 17.01
C LEU A 246 -11.34 -18.29 16.47
N THR A 247 -12.66 -18.34 16.24
CA THR A 247 -13.34 -19.45 15.57
C THR A 247 -13.43 -19.14 14.08
N TYR A 248 -13.06 -20.11 13.24
CA TYR A 248 -13.25 -20.03 11.79
C TYR A 248 -13.76 -21.36 11.24
N SER A 249 -14.31 -21.35 10.05
CA SER A 249 -14.72 -22.58 9.36
C SER A 249 -14.03 -22.71 8.01
N ASP A 250 -13.80 -23.95 7.58
CA ASP A 250 -13.51 -24.22 6.19
C ASP A 250 -14.77 -23.99 5.35
N ILE A 251 -14.66 -23.14 4.32
CA ILE A 251 -15.80 -22.79 3.44
C ILE A 251 -16.27 -24.00 2.62
N SER A 252 -15.39 -24.97 2.36
CA SER A 252 -15.68 -26.12 1.48
C SER A 252 -16.60 -27.14 2.15
N ASP A 253 -16.52 -27.34 3.46
CA ASP A 253 -17.27 -28.38 4.20
C ASP A 253 -17.94 -27.86 5.47
N GLY A 254 -17.69 -26.61 5.85
CA GLY A 254 -18.27 -26.00 7.06
C GLY A 254 -17.64 -26.47 8.37
N THR A 255 -16.55 -27.24 8.33
CA THR A 255 -15.89 -27.74 9.54
C THR A 255 -15.35 -26.56 10.39
N PRO A 256 -15.73 -26.50 11.69
CA PRO A 256 -15.25 -25.46 12.58
C PRO A 256 -13.84 -25.76 13.10
N TYR A 257 -13.04 -24.71 13.21
CA TYR A 257 -11.69 -24.72 13.77
C TYR A 257 -11.54 -23.57 14.76
N TYR A 258 -10.55 -23.69 15.65
CA TYR A 258 -10.21 -22.69 16.64
C TYR A 258 -8.73 -22.38 16.58
N VAL A 259 -8.37 -21.13 16.77
CA VAL A 259 -6.98 -20.70 16.91
C VAL A 259 -6.89 -19.68 18.04
N ASP A 260 -5.96 -19.92 18.97
CA ASP A 260 -5.67 -19.02 20.09
C ASP A 260 -4.49 -18.12 19.73
N GLY A 261 -4.51 -16.89 20.20
CA GLY A 261 -3.45 -15.91 19.97
C GLY A 261 -3.49 -14.75 20.96
N ASP A 262 -2.50 -13.86 20.83
CA ASP A 262 -2.40 -12.65 21.65
C ASP A 262 -2.94 -11.41 20.93
N ALA A 263 -2.95 -11.45 19.61
CA ALA A 263 -3.40 -10.35 18.76
C ALA A 263 -4.01 -10.85 17.45
N ILE A 264 -5.02 -10.16 16.96
CA ILE A 264 -5.65 -10.38 15.65
C ILE A 264 -5.49 -9.13 14.78
N LEU A 265 -4.88 -9.27 13.62
CA LEU A 265 -4.83 -8.23 12.59
C LEU A 265 -5.99 -8.38 11.61
N ILE A 266 -6.74 -7.31 11.39
CA ILE A 266 -7.71 -7.23 10.31
C ILE A 266 -7.03 -6.68 9.05
N ALA A 267 -6.87 -7.54 8.04
CA ALA A 267 -6.23 -7.22 6.75
C ALA A 267 -7.14 -7.57 5.55
N THR A 268 -8.46 -7.44 5.72
CA THR A 268 -9.52 -7.85 4.77
C THR A 268 -9.79 -6.86 3.64
N GLY A 269 -8.90 -5.89 3.44
CA GLY A 269 -8.98 -4.89 2.38
C GLY A 269 -9.24 -3.47 2.88
N ARG A 270 -9.39 -2.55 1.92
CA ARG A 270 -9.59 -1.12 2.16
C ARG A 270 -10.73 -0.59 1.30
N LYS A 271 -11.43 0.42 1.79
CA LYS A 271 -12.47 1.16 1.05
C LYS A 271 -12.14 2.66 0.99
N PRO A 272 -12.64 3.39 -0.02
CA PRO A 272 -12.50 4.85 -0.10
C PRO A 272 -13.03 5.54 1.17
N MET A 273 -12.32 6.59 1.62
CA MET A 273 -12.70 7.35 2.81
C MET A 273 -13.59 8.53 2.42
N ILE A 274 -14.88 8.25 2.26
CA ILE A 274 -15.91 9.24 1.87
C ILE A 274 -16.89 9.53 3.01
N GLU A 275 -16.84 8.77 4.08
CA GLU A 275 -17.74 8.92 5.23
C GLU A 275 -17.57 10.30 5.86
N GLY A 276 -18.71 10.99 6.12
CA GLY A 276 -18.74 12.33 6.68
C GLY A 276 -18.49 13.47 5.65
N LEU A 277 -18.11 13.18 4.41
CA LEU A 277 -17.86 14.23 3.39
C LEU A 277 -19.13 14.89 2.86
N ASN A 278 -20.29 14.28 2.98
CA ASN A 278 -21.57 14.76 2.44
C ASN A 278 -21.52 15.08 0.92
N LEU A 279 -21.01 14.14 0.14
CA LEU A 279 -20.75 14.29 -1.30
C LEU A 279 -22.02 14.67 -2.09
N GLN A 280 -23.20 14.24 -1.62
CA GLN A 280 -24.50 14.52 -2.26
C GLN A 280 -24.80 16.02 -2.27
N ALA A 281 -24.45 16.77 -1.23
CA ALA A 281 -24.67 18.22 -1.17
C ALA A 281 -23.91 18.98 -2.27
N ALA A 282 -22.82 18.38 -2.78
CA ALA A 282 -22.03 18.93 -3.88
C ALA A 282 -22.39 18.31 -5.25
N GLY A 283 -23.26 17.31 -5.32
CA GLY A 283 -23.58 16.59 -6.56
C GLY A 283 -22.47 15.66 -7.06
N ILE A 284 -21.60 15.18 -6.16
CA ILE A 284 -20.49 14.30 -6.49
C ILE A 284 -20.97 12.85 -6.54
N GLY A 285 -20.74 12.19 -7.68
CA GLY A 285 -21.07 10.77 -7.89
C GLY A 285 -20.02 9.84 -7.30
N VAL A 286 -20.49 8.66 -6.83
CA VAL A 286 -19.65 7.54 -6.40
C VAL A 286 -20.03 6.27 -7.14
N ASP A 287 -19.07 5.36 -7.32
CA ASP A 287 -19.29 4.05 -7.93
C ASP A 287 -19.89 3.03 -6.94
N ALA A 288 -20.11 1.80 -7.41
CA ALA A 288 -20.66 0.71 -6.59
C ALA A 288 -19.73 0.27 -5.43
N HIS A 289 -18.46 0.65 -5.47
CA HIS A 289 -17.46 0.36 -4.43
C HIS A 289 -17.24 1.55 -3.48
N GLY A 290 -18.00 2.66 -3.67
CA GLY A 290 -17.90 3.88 -2.89
C GLY A 290 -16.73 4.79 -3.30
N ALA A 291 -16.07 4.54 -4.43
CA ALA A 291 -15.03 5.43 -4.94
C ALA A 291 -15.65 6.64 -5.66
N ILE A 292 -15.05 7.82 -5.48
CA ILE A 292 -15.48 9.03 -6.18
C ILE A 292 -15.23 8.83 -7.68
N ILE A 293 -16.27 8.97 -8.48
CA ILE A 293 -16.21 8.89 -9.94
C ILE A 293 -15.44 10.08 -10.48
N VAL A 294 -14.38 9.80 -11.25
CA VAL A 294 -13.57 10.80 -11.95
C VAL A 294 -13.41 10.44 -13.42
N ASN A 295 -13.17 11.46 -14.25
CA ASN A 295 -12.72 11.24 -15.62
C ASN A 295 -11.18 10.98 -15.65
N ASP A 296 -10.63 10.75 -16.85
CA ASP A 296 -9.20 10.45 -17.02
C ASP A 296 -8.28 11.60 -16.57
N GLN A 297 -8.77 12.80 -16.48
CA GLN A 297 -8.08 13.99 -15.99
C GLN A 297 -8.28 14.23 -14.49
N LEU A 298 -8.97 13.33 -13.76
CA LEU A 298 -9.24 13.38 -12.32
C LEU A 298 -10.31 14.41 -11.88
N ARG A 299 -11.12 14.92 -12.80
CA ARG A 299 -12.29 15.73 -12.45
C ARG A 299 -13.45 14.83 -12.04
N THR A 300 -14.16 15.23 -11.00
CA THR A 300 -15.40 14.54 -10.58
C THR A 300 -16.56 14.84 -11.53
N THR A 301 -17.76 14.42 -11.18
CA THR A 301 -19.01 14.82 -11.88
C THR A 301 -19.27 16.32 -11.81
N VAL A 302 -18.54 17.06 -10.96
CA VAL A 302 -18.61 18.52 -10.80
C VAL A 302 -17.32 19.16 -11.31
N PRO A 303 -17.36 20.06 -12.30
CA PRO A 303 -16.18 20.46 -13.08
C PRO A 303 -15.02 21.09 -12.32
N HIS A 304 -15.26 21.77 -11.18
CA HIS A 304 -14.25 22.40 -10.34
C HIS A 304 -13.89 21.58 -9.08
N ILE A 305 -14.40 20.34 -9.02
CA ILE A 305 -14.07 19.40 -7.93
C ILE A 305 -13.28 18.22 -8.49
N TRP A 306 -12.16 17.93 -7.85
CA TRP A 306 -11.22 16.90 -8.23
C TRP A 306 -11.08 15.85 -7.13
N ALA A 307 -10.79 14.59 -7.51
CA ALA A 307 -10.42 13.58 -6.54
C ALA A 307 -9.09 12.92 -6.91
N MET A 308 -8.23 12.70 -5.90
CA MET A 308 -6.88 12.19 -6.09
C MET A 308 -6.47 11.22 -4.97
N GLY A 309 -5.64 10.25 -5.31
CA GLY A 309 -5.25 9.16 -4.41
C GLY A 309 -6.36 8.12 -4.25
N ASP A 310 -6.33 7.39 -3.12
CA ASP A 310 -7.14 6.19 -2.91
C ASP A 310 -8.65 6.44 -2.92
N VAL A 311 -9.10 7.65 -2.66
CA VAL A 311 -10.53 8.01 -2.58
C VAL A 311 -11.28 7.83 -3.91
N LYS A 312 -10.55 7.87 -5.05
CA LYS A 312 -11.11 7.63 -6.39
C LYS A 312 -11.03 6.16 -6.83
N GLY A 313 -10.58 5.27 -5.93
CA GLY A 313 -10.36 3.86 -6.29
C GLY A 313 -9.11 3.61 -7.14
N GLY A 314 -9.03 2.42 -7.73
CA GLY A 314 -7.88 1.98 -8.51
C GLY A 314 -6.67 1.58 -7.65
N SER A 315 -5.46 1.78 -8.18
CA SER A 315 -4.22 1.41 -7.50
C SER A 315 -3.92 2.31 -6.30
N GLN A 316 -3.92 1.75 -5.10
CA GLN A 316 -3.77 2.48 -3.82
C GLN A 316 -2.30 2.61 -3.43
N PHE A 317 -1.51 3.37 -4.20
CA PHE A 317 -0.09 3.59 -3.95
C PHE A 317 0.25 5.07 -3.81
N THR A 318 1.21 5.37 -2.93
CA THR A 318 1.64 6.75 -2.67
C THR A 318 2.19 7.43 -3.93
N TYR A 319 2.89 6.70 -4.80
CA TYR A 319 3.42 7.23 -6.06
C TYR A 319 2.33 7.44 -7.12
N VAL A 320 1.24 6.65 -7.09
CA VAL A 320 0.04 6.91 -7.91
C VAL A 320 -0.64 8.19 -7.44
N SER A 321 -0.80 8.38 -6.13
CA SER A 321 -1.30 9.64 -5.59
C SER A 321 -0.41 10.85 -5.97
N LEU A 322 0.93 10.68 -6.01
CA LEU A 322 1.84 11.73 -6.50
C LEU A 322 1.67 11.98 -8.00
N ASP A 323 1.38 10.95 -8.78
CA ASP A 323 1.12 11.11 -10.21
C ASP A 323 -0.22 11.78 -10.48
N ASP A 324 -1.24 11.52 -9.67
CA ASP A 324 -2.51 12.27 -9.70
C ASP A 324 -2.26 13.78 -9.55
N PHE A 325 -1.39 14.18 -8.61
CA PHE A 325 -0.95 15.59 -8.52
C PHE A 325 -0.33 16.09 -9.83
N ARG A 326 0.51 15.27 -10.51
CA ARG A 326 1.15 15.68 -11.76
C ARG A 326 0.14 15.86 -12.88
N ILE A 327 -0.88 15.02 -12.95
CA ILE A 327 -2.00 15.17 -13.90
C ILE A 327 -2.74 16.46 -13.61
N ILE A 328 -3.17 16.69 -12.37
CA ILE A 328 -3.91 17.92 -11.99
C ILE A 328 -3.07 19.16 -12.26
N ARG A 329 -1.78 19.15 -11.95
CA ARG A 329 -0.87 20.27 -12.26
C ARG A 329 -0.84 20.57 -13.75
N ASP A 330 -0.76 19.53 -14.61
CA ASP A 330 -0.80 19.71 -16.07
C ASP A 330 -2.15 20.27 -16.54
N GLN A 331 -3.25 19.78 -15.99
CA GLN A 331 -4.60 20.24 -16.31
C GLN A 331 -4.84 21.70 -15.90
N LEU A 332 -4.26 22.16 -14.80
CA LEU A 332 -4.42 23.53 -14.33
C LEU A 332 -3.47 24.52 -15.01
N PHE A 333 -2.24 24.11 -15.30
CA PHE A 333 -1.14 25.02 -15.65
C PHE A 333 -0.26 24.58 -16.83
N GLY A 334 -0.48 23.39 -17.35
CA GLY A 334 0.28 22.82 -18.45
C GLY A 334 -0.48 22.76 -19.76
N ASP A 335 -0.06 21.84 -20.61
CA ASP A 335 -0.63 21.63 -21.95
C ASP A 335 -1.93 20.85 -21.95
N LYS A 336 -2.40 20.38 -20.79
CA LYS A 336 -3.62 19.56 -20.56
C LYS A 336 -3.60 18.22 -21.32
N LYS A 337 -2.42 17.65 -21.50
CA LYS A 337 -2.23 16.40 -22.25
C LYS A 337 -2.17 15.17 -21.35
N ARG A 338 -1.78 15.35 -20.08
CA ARG A 338 -1.64 14.23 -19.15
C ARG A 338 -2.98 13.71 -18.65
N ASP A 339 -3.07 12.38 -18.59
CA ASP A 339 -4.19 11.66 -18.00
C ASP A 339 -3.75 10.38 -17.28
N ILE A 340 -4.70 9.62 -16.74
CA ILE A 340 -4.41 8.37 -16.00
C ILE A 340 -3.82 7.27 -16.88
N GLY A 341 -4.07 7.25 -18.19
CA GLY A 341 -3.54 6.28 -19.13
C GLY A 341 -2.03 6.41 -19.33
N ASP A 342 -1.46 7.60 -19.13
CA ASP A 342 -0.02 7.83 -19.27
C ASP A 342 0.82 7.05 -18.27
N ARG A 343 0.25 6.60 -17.16
CA ARG A 343 0.99 5.89 -16.10
C ARG A 343 1.16 4.39 -16.34
N ASP A 344 0.33 3.78 -17.15
CA ASP A 344 0.34 2.33 -17.36
C ASP A 344 1.58 1.84 -18.14
N PRO A 345 2.10 0.67 -17.76
CA PRO A 345 1.76 -0.10 -16.56
C PRO A 345 2.38 0.48 -15.28
N VAL A 346 1.69 0.28 -14.16
CA VAL A 346 2.16 0.69 -12.83
C VAL A 346 2.80 -0.51 -12.12
N GLN A 347 4.07 -0.36 -11.73
CA GLN A 347 4.76 -1.37 -10.92
C GLN A 347 4.31 -1.32 -9.44
N TYR A 348 4.48 -2.46 -8.73
CA TYR A 348 4.30 -2.51 -7.28
C TYR A 348 5.32 -3.43 -6.62
N ALA A 349 5.47 -3.27 -5.31
CA ALA A 349 6.26 -4.15 -4.48
C ALA A 349 5.51 -4.49 -3.18
N VAL A 350 5.68 -5.74 -2.73
CA VAL A 350 5.22 -6.27 -1.45
C VAL A 350 6.47 -6.58 -0.62
N PHE A 351 6.57 -5.94 0.53
CA PHE A 351 7.77 -5.99 1.37
C PHE A 351 7.70 -7.16 2.37
N ILE A 352 7.66 -8.36 1.81
CA ILE A 352 7.95 -9.62 2.50
C ILE A 352 9.44 -9.92 2.37
N ASP A 353 9.93 -10.99 2.99
CA ASP A 353 11.34 -11.39 2.91
C ASP A 353 11.49 -12.76 2.22
N PRO A 354 12.10 -12.82 1.00
CA PRO A 354 12.55 -11.68 0.18
C PRO A 354 11.37 -10.87 -0.40
N PRO A 355 11.60 -9.61 -0.84
CA PRO A 355 10.53 -8.79 -1.41
C PRO A 355 10.04 -9.33 -2.76
N LEU A 356 8.73 -9.17 -2.99
CA LEU A 356 8.08 -9.42 -4.28
C LEU A 356 7.83 -8.11 -5.00
N ALA A 357 8.16 -8.02 -6.29
CA ALA A 357 7.82 -6.87 -7.13
C ALA A 357 7.29 -7.30 -8.49
N HIS A 358 6.38 -6.51 -9.06
CA HIS A 358 5.72 -6.83 -10.33
C HIS A 358 5.49 -5.58 -11.16
N ILE A 359 5.52 -5.76 -12.49
CA ILE A 359 5.08 -4.77 -13.47
C ILE A 359 4.47 -5.46 -14.70
N GLY A 360 3.45 -4.85 -15.29
CA GLY A 360 2.84 -5.29 -16.53
C GLY A 360 1.76 -6.35 -16.32
N ILE A 361 1.60 -7.28 -17.26
CA ILE A 361 0.59 -8.32 -17.23
C ILE A 361 1.15 -9.67 -16.74
N SER A 362 0.31 -10.45 -16.09
CA SER A 362 0.61 -11.84 -15.70
C SER A 362 0.56 -12.79 -16.89
N GLU A 363 1.13 -13.99 -16.77
CA GLU A 363 1.01 -15.06 -17.77
C GLU A 363 -0.46 -15.44 -17.99
N GLU A 364 -1.24 -15.53 -16.90
CA GLU A 364 -2.67 -15.82 -16.97
C GLU A 364 -3.45 -14.74 -17.75
N GLU A 365 -3.10 -13.48 -17.53
CA GLU A 365 -3.72 -12.36 -18.27
C GLU A 365 -3.31 -12.35 -19.75
N ALA A 366 -2.04 -12.64 -20.06
CA ALA A 366 -1.55 -12.75 -21.43
C ALA A 366 -2.30 -13.87 -22.20
N LEU A 367 -2.52 -15.02 -21.54
CA LEU A 367 -3.31 -16.13 -22.09
C LEU A 367 -4.76 -15.72 -22.35
N LYS A 368 -5.41 -15.09 -21.36
CA LYS A 368 -6.81 -14.63 -21.49
C LYS A 368 -7.01 -13.61 -22.62
N ARG A 369 -6.00 -12.77 -22.87
CA ARG A 369 -6.02 -11.77 -23.94
C ARG A 369 -5.62 -12.34 -25.32
N GLY A 370 -5.24 -13.62 -25.39
CA GLY A 370 -4.84 -14.29 -26.65
C GLY A 370 -3.51 -13.78 -27.21
N TYR A 371 -2.62 -13.24 -26.39
CA TYR A 371 -1.31 -12.80 -26.87
C TYR A 371 -0.41 -13.98 -27.21
N SER A 372 0.43 -13.81 -28.26
CA SER A 372 1.55 -14.70 -28.54
C SER A 372 2.77 -14.24 -27.76
N PHE A 373 3.22 -15.05 -26.80
CA PHE A 373 4.31 -14.70 -25.92
C PHE A 373 5.17 -15.90 -25.55
N LYS A 374 6.35 -15.62 -25.03
CA LYS A 374 7.21 -16.59 -24.33
C LYS A 374 7.40 -16.17 -22.88
N VAL A 375 7.65 -17.16 -22.03
CA VAL A 375 7.88 -16.98 -20.60
C VAL A 375 9.28 -17.43 -20.25
N SER A 376 10.00 -16.54 -19.55
CA SER A 376 11.26 -16.88 -18.91
C SER A 376 11.09 -17.02 -17.41
N ARG A 377 11.80 -17.98 -16.82
CA ARG A 377 11.85 -18.22 -15.38
C ARG A 377 13.29 -18.41 -14.95
N LEU A 378 13.69 -17.72 -13.89
CA LEU A 378 15.02 -17.82 -13.33
C LEU A 378 14.92 -18.01 -11.81
N PRO A 379 15.41 -19.12 -11.24
CA PRO A 379 15.53 -19.23 -9.78
C PRO A 379 16.46 -18.14 -9.23
N ALA A 380 16.09 -17.50 -8.12
CA ALA A 380 16.91 -16.43 -7.51
C ALA A 380 18.32 -16.95 -7.14
N SER A 381 18.44 -18.24 -6.76
CA SER A 381 19.71 -18.91 -6.45
C SER A 381 20.70 -18.98 -7.63
N SER A 382 20.26 -18.74 -8.86
CA SER A 382 21.12 -18.64 -10.05
C SER A 382 21.92 -17.35 -10.11
N ILE A 383 21.49 -16.31 -9.40
CA ILE A 383 22.17 -15.01 -9.35
C ILE A 383 23.28 -15.06 -8.29
N VAL A 384 24.53 -14.83 -8.67
CA VAL A 384 25.70 -14.96 -7.76
C VAL A 384 25.54 -14.07 -6.50
N ARG A 385 25.00 -12.89 -6.65
CA ARG A 385 24.79 -11.95 -5.53
C ARG A 385 23.91 -12.54 -4.42
N THR A 386 22.87 -13.34 -4.72
CA THR A 386 22.02 -13.96 -3.71
C THR A 386 22.82 -14.86 -2.76
N ARG A 387 23.86 -15.54 -3.28
CA ARG A 387 24.74 -16.39 -2.46
C ARG A 387 25.61 -15.57 -1.52
N THR A 388 26.11 -14.41 -1.95
CA THR A 388 26.88 -13.50 -1.09
C THR A 388 26.01 -12.88 0.01
N LEU A 389 24.72 -12.67 -0.27
CA LEU A 389 23.74 -12.19 0.70
C LEU A 389 23.16 -13.29 1.59
N ARG A 390 23.35 -14.58 1.24
CA ARG A 390 22.68 -15.74 1.85
C ARG A 390 21.13 -15.65 1.72
N GLN A 391 20.64 -15.05 0.63
CA GLN A 391 19.22 -14.86 0.33
C GLN A 391 18.93 -15.50 -1.02
N THR A 392 18.94 -16.81 -1.09
CA THR A 392 18.80 -17.60 -2.32
C THR A 392 17.37 -17.99 -2.67
N ASP A 393 16.40 -17.72 -1.77
CA ASP A 393 15.00 -18.05 -1.98
C ASP A 393 14.36 -17.13 -3.03
N GLY A 394 13.40 -17.71 -3.75
CA GLY A 394 12.58 -16.98 -4.71
C GLY A 394 12.87 -17.29 -6.17
N MET A 395 12.20 -16.57 -7.05
CA MET A 395 12.32 -16.72 -8.49
C MET A 395 11.97 -15.41 -9.22
N LEU A 396 12.50 -15.27 -10.43
CA LEU A 396 12.20 -14.18 -11.33
C LEU A 396 11.44 -14.74 -12.54
N LYS A 397 10.50 -13.97 -13.07
CA LYS A 397 9.67 -14.35 -14.22
C LYS A 397 9.50 -13.16 -15.16
N ALA A 398 9.62 -13.41 -16.47
CA ALA A 398 9.38 -12.40 -17.51
C ALA A 398 8.45 -12.94 -18.59
N ILE A 399 7.58 -12.08 -19.12
CA ILE A 399 6.65 -12.34 -20.20
C ILE A 399 7.02 -11.45 -21.37
N ILE A 400 7.32 -12.04 -22.52
CA ILE A 400 7.90 -11.36 -23.68
C ILE A 400 7.03 -11.64 -24.91
N ASN A 401 6.64 -10.58 -25.61
CA ASN A 401 5.85 -10.68 -26.83
C ASN A 401 6.67 -11.34 -27.96
N ASN A 402 6.15 -12.41 -28.59
CA ASN A 402 6.82 -13.16 -29.63
C ASN A 402 7.01 -12.39 -30.94
N HIS A 403 6.15 -11.41 -31.23
CA HIS A 403 6.18 -10.68 -32.51
C HIS A 403 7.18 -9.53 -32.52
N ASN A 404 7.35 -8.86 -31.39
CA ASN A 404 8.14 -7.62 -31.35
C ASN A 404 9.22 -7.59 -30.25
N GLY A 405 9.34 -8.67 -29.47
CA GLY A 405 10.33 -8.79 -28.39
C GLY A 405 10.09 -7.85 -27.19
N LYS A 406 9.00 -7.09 -27.14
CA LYS A 406 8.72 -6.19 -26.02
C LYS A 406 8.40 -6.96 -24.75
N ILE A 407 8.83 -6.39 -23.63
CA ILE A 407 8.52 -6.90 -22.29
C ILE A 407 7.07 -6.55 -21.98
N MET A 408 6.23 -7.57 -21.74
CA MET A 408 4.81 -7.43 -21.41
C MET A 408 4.56 -7.44 -19.92
N GLY A 409 5.37 -8.20 -19.17
CA GLY A 409 5.29 -8.29 -17.73
C GLY A 409 6.56 -8.86 -17.13
N CYS A 410 6.81 -8.51 -15.87
CA CYS A 410 7.93 -9.05 -15.11
C CYS A 410 7.57 -9.11 -13.63
N THR A 411 7.87 -10.25 -13.00
CA THR A 411 7.74 -10.47 -11.57
C THR A 411 9.08 -10.88 -11.01
N LEU A 412 9.51 -10.22 -9.95
CA LEU A 412 10.76 -10.46 -9.24
C LEU A 412 10.41 -10.83 -7.78
N PHE A 413 10.69 -12.06 -7.38
CA PHE A 413 10.63 -12.48 -6.00
C PHE A 413 12.04 -12.86 -5.57
N CYS A 414 12.79 -11.90 -5.06
CA CYS A 414 14.20 -12.05 -4.71
C CYS A 414 14.69 -10.85 -3.89
N ALA A 415 15.90 -10.91 -3.35
CA ALA A 415 16.56 -9.75 -2.74
C ALA A 415 16.55 -8.54 -3.68
N ASP A 416 16.38 -7.33 -3.15
CA ASP A 416 16.34 -6.05 -3.85
C ASP A 416 15.28 -5.94 -4.96
N ALA A 417 14.27 -6.82 -5.02
CA ALA A 417 13.24 -6.80 -6.06
C ALA A 417 12.54 -5.44 -6.20
N SER A 418 12.30 -4.74 -5.09
CA SER A 418 11.67 -3.41 -5.06
C SER A 418 12.49 -2.33 -5.79
N GLU A 419 13.80 -2.49 -5.85
CA GLU A 419 14.70 -1.59 -6.56
C GLU A 419 14.86 -2.00 -8.05
N ILE A 420 15.07 -3.30 -8.28
CA ILE A 420 15.35 -3.84 -9.62
C ILE A 420 14.15 -3.68 -10.55
N ILE A 421 12.93 -3.82 -10.04
CA ILE A 421 11.71 -3.68 -10.85
C ILE A 421 11.61 -2.33 -11.54
N ASN A 422 12.21 -1.27 -10.97
CA ASN A 422 12.23 0.04 -11.57
C ASN A 422 13.08 0.09 -12.87
N ILE A 423 14.12 -0.74 -12.99
CA ILE A 423 14.91 -0.88 -14.23
C ILE A 423 14.03 -1.47 -15.34
N VAL A 424 13.29 -2.52 -15.02
CA VAL A 424 12.34 -3.14 -15.97
C VAL A 424 11.22 -2.16 -16.34
N ALA A 425 10.70 -1.41 -15.34
CA ALA A 425 9.69 -0.38 -15.59
C ALA A 425 10.17 0.70 -16.55
N MET A 426 11.42 1.16 -16.41
CA MET A 426 12.04 2.12 -17.33
C MET A 426 12.19 1.54 -18.74
N ALA A 427 12.62 0.28 -18.86
CA ALA A 427 12.73 -0.39 -20.17
C ALA A 427 11.37 -0.50 -20.87
N ILE A 428 10.32 -0.93 -20.14
CA ILE A 428 8.95 -0.99 -20.68
C ILE A 428 8.47 0.40 -21.11
N LYS A 429 8.63 1.41 -20.25
CA LYS A 429 8.14 2.77 -20.50
C LYS A 429 8.81 3.46 -21.66
N THR A 430 10.08 3.12 -21.92
CA THR A 430 10.86 3.63 -23.09
C THR A 430 10.71 2.74 -24.33
N GLY A 431 9.85 1.71 -24.27
CA GLY A 431 9.55 0.83 -25.41
C GLY A 431 10.66 -0.12 -25.80
N GLN A 432 11.61 -0.41 -24.88
CA GLN A 432 12.72 -1.31 -25.12
C GLN A 432 12.25 -2.77 -25.27
N THR A 433 13.04 -3.57 -25.98
CA THR A 433 12.83 -5.02 -26.10
C THR A 433 13.54 -5.78 -24.98
N SER A 434 13.25 -7.07 -24.82
CA SER A 434 13.95 -7.95 -23.88
C SER A 434 15.46 -8.00 -24.10
N THR A 435 15.90 -7.92 -25.38
CA THR A 435 17.33 -7.91 -25.75
C THR A 435 18.08 -6.72 -25.19
N PHE A 436 17.43 -5.57 -24.97
CA PHE A 436 18.04 -4.43 -24.30
C PHE A 436 18.54 -4.78 -22.91
N LEU A 437 17.72 -5.45 -22.08
CA LEU A 437 18.10 -5.87 -20.73
C LEU A 437 19.03 -7.09 -20.75
N ARG A 438 18.86 -8.01 -21.71
CA ARG A 438 19.76 -9.15 -21.90
C ARG A 438 21.20 -8.70 -22.15
N ASP A 439 21.40 -7.71 -23.00
CA ASP A 439 22.73 -7.28 -23.48
C ASP A 439 23.29 -6.07 -22.69
N PHE A 440 22.53 -5.57 -21.70
CA PHE A 440 22.96 -4.41 -20.91
C PHE A 440 24.13 -4.80 -19.97
N ILE A 441 25.11 -3.88 -19.83
CA ILE A 441 26.26 -4.08 -18.95
C ILE A 441 25.89 -3.66 -17.53
N PHE A 442 25.48 -4.63 -16.72
CA PHE A 442 25.24 -4.41 -15.29
C PHE A 442 26.55 -4.53 -14.50
N THR A 443 26.61 -3.84 -13.34
CA THR A 443 27.72 -4.00 -12.40
C THR A 443 27.74 -5.39 -11.80
N HIS A 444 28.94 -5.94 -11.52
CA HIS A 444 29.12 -7.25 -10.90
C HIS A 444 29.84 -7.13 -9.53
N PRO A 445 29.46 -7.89 -8.48
CA PRO A 445 28.24 -8.70 -8.38
C PRO A 445 27.03 -7.85 -7.93
N SER A 446 25.92 -7.92 -8.63
CA SER A 446 24.68 -7.23 -8.28
C SER A 446 23.45 -8.12 -8.48
N MET A 447 22.33 -7.75 -7.88
CA MET A 447 21.07 -8.43 -8.17
C MET A 447 20.55 -8.09 -9.56
N SER A 448 20.87 -6.88 -10.06
CA SER A 448 20.42 -6.39 -11.38
C SER A 448 21.00 -7.21 -12.55
N GLU A 449 22.21 -7.80 -12.42
CA GLU A 449 22.79 -8.65 -13.48
C GLU A 449 21.95 -9.93 -13.76
N GLY A 450 21.09 -10.33 -12.82
CA GLY A 450 20.12 -11.39 -13.04
C GLY A 450 19.14 -11.11 -14.18
N LEU A 451 18.95 -9.84 -14.54
CA LEU A 451 18.12 -9.46 -15.69
C LEU A 451 18.75 -9.92 -17.02
N ASN A 452 20.10 -9.96 -17.15
CA ASN A 452 20.73 -10.53 -18.36
C ASN A 452 20.27 -11.98 -18.57
N GLN A 453 20.33 -12.82 -17.52
CA GLN A 453 19.91 -14.22 -17.58
C GLN A 453 18.40 -14.38 -17.75
N LEU A 454 17.60 -13.56 -17.05
CA LEU A 454 16.14 -13.60 -17.14
C LEU A 454 15.63 -13.30 -18.55
N PHE A 455 16.29 -12.40 -19.27
CA PHE A 455 15.88 -11.97 -20.62
C PHE A 455 16.62 -12.68 -21.74
N ASP A 456 17.49 -13.66 -21.45
CA ASP A 456 18.17 -14.51 -22.42
C ASP A 456 17.27 -15.70 -22.83
N VAL A 457 16.27 -15.43 -23.71
CA VAL A 457 15.23 -16.38 -24.14
C VAL A 457 14.86 -16.21 -25.62
#